data_d20b44a34d483bd195115651c44a4af4
#
_entry.id   d20b44a34d483bd195115651c44a4af4
#
_cell.length_a   1.000
_cell.length_b   1.000
_cell.length_c   1.000
_cell.angle_alpha   90.00
_cell.angle_beta   90.00
_cell.angle_gamma   90.00
#
_symmetry.space_group_name_H-M   'P 1'
#
loop_
_entity.id
_entity.type
_entity.pdbx_description
1 polymer ?
#
loop_
_entity_poly.entity_id
_entity_poly.type
_entity_poly.pdbx_seq_one_letter_code
_entity_poly.pdbx_strand_id
1 'polypeptide(L)'
;MSTKADYLLIGNTRLHWASNKNCSYEFNHTLINQSFPENIDFKNLIWASVGNYPTNNLLKRNQITLKDIHLKDIPLNLGIDRALVCFAALRKIENKSKKNLLIVDLGTTVSITKIDNQGNILGGQLFPGFTTQLKSMEQNTKNLIFPNKLFIPANKFEISTMNAMLRGVYNSIIGAINIAFDRTKDILILCGGDAILIGSSLKKEIKRLIIEPDLVMYGMIFLNEK
;
A
#
# COMPACT_ATOMS: atom_id res chain seq x y z
N MET A 1 29.10 2.39 -15.02
CA MET A 1 27.84 3.14 -14.81
C MET A 1 26.77 2.12 -14.47
N SER A 2 26.23 2.11 -13.25
CA SER A 2 25.10 1.23 -12.88
C SER A 2 23.90 1.65 -13.72
N THR A 3 23.44 0.77 -14.62
CA THR A 3 22.15 0.94 -15.31
C THR A 3 21.08 0.89 -14.23
N LYS A 4 20.49 2.04 -13.94
CA LYS A 4 19.44 2.15 -12.94
C LYS A 4 18.21 1.41 -13.49
N ALA A 5 17.71 0.45 -12.73
CA ALA A 5 16.60 -0.39 -13.13
C ALA A 5 15.25 0.34 -13.00
N ASP A 6 14.30 -0.04 -13.85
CA ASP A 6 12.89 0.28 -13.68
C ASP A 6 12.20 -0.85 -12.90
N TYR A 7 11.12 -0.54 -12.20
CA TYR A 7 10.40 -1.48 -11.34
C TYR A 7 8.93 -1.52 -11.69
N LEU A 8 8.35 -2.72 -11.65
CA LEU A 8 6.93 -2.98 -11.87
C LEU A 8 6.37 -3.87 -10.75
N LEU A 9 5.37 -3.38 -10.03
CA LEU A 9 4.51 -4.23 -9.21
C LEU A 9 3.16 -4.42 -9.89
N ILE A 10 2.80 -5.66 -10.16
CA ILE A 10 1.50 -6.06 -10.68
C ILE A 10 0.59 -6.32 -9.48
N GLY A 11 -0.27 -5.35 -9.16
CA GLY A 11 -1.29 -5.47 -8.11
C GLY A 11 -2.56 -6.17 -8.60
N ASN A 12 -3.59 -6.23 -7.75
CA ASN A 12 -4.88 -6.84 -8.13
C ASN A 12 -5.69 -5.99 -9.11
N THR A 13 -5.59 -4.68 -9.05
CA THR A 13 -6.38 -3.73 -9.85
C THR A 13 -5.52 -2.74 -10.61
N ARG A 14 -4.28 -2.57 -10.24
CA ARG A 14 -3.36 -1.57 -10.80
C ARG A 14 -1.97 -2.15 -11.03
N LEU A 15 -1.30 -1.55 -12.01
CA LEU A 15 0.14 -1.66 -12.22
C LEU A 15 0.79 -0.45 -11.55
N HIS A 16 1.82 -0.69 -10.77
CA HIS A 16 2.60 0.34 -10.10
C HIS A 16 4.02 0.34 -10.67
N TRP A 17 4.47 1.50 -11.10
CA TRP A 17 5.77 1.68 -11.75
C TRP A 17 6.66 2.60 -10.96
N ALA A 18 7.96 2.31 -10.96
CA ALA A 18 8.99 3.26 -10.57
C ALA A 18 10.06 3.33 -11.67
N SER A 19 10.19 4.48 -12.28
CA SER A 19 11.20 4.74 -13.31
C SER A 19 12.26 5.68 -12.78
N ASN A 20 13.53 5.36 -13.05
CA ASN A 20 14.62 6.18 -12.61
C ASN A 20 14.84 7.36 -13.55
N LYS A 21 14.66 8.58 -13.05
CA LYS A 21 14.97 9.83 -13.78
C LYS A 21 15.92 10.70 -12.96
N ASN A 22 17.10 11.00 -13.50
CA ASN A 22 18.04 11.98 -12.95
C ASN A 22 18.28 11.87 -11.43
N CYS A 23 18.60 10.67 -10.94
CA CYS A 23 18.86 10.37 -9.52
C CYS A 23 17.63 10.37 -8.59
N SER A 24 16.41 10.43 -9.12
CA SER A 24 15.16 10.27 -8.40
C SER A 24 14.28 9.23 -9.08
N TYR A 25 13.29 8.71 -8.35
CA TYR A 25 12.29 7.82 -8.92
C TYR A 25 10.99 8.59 -9.17
N GLU A 26 10.41 8.38 -10.35
CA GLU A 26 9.06 8.81 -10.69
C GLU A 26 8.13 7.62 -10.56
N PHE A 27 7.04 7.80 -9.80
CA PHE A 27 6.05 6.76 -9.56
C PHE A 27 4.81 7.00 -10.42
N ASN A 28 4.30 5.93 -11.04
CA ASN A 28 3.10 5.96 -11.87
C ASN A 28 2.21 4.76 -11.54
N HIS A 29 0.88 4.95 -11.60
CA HIS A 29 -0.10 3.93 -11.28
C HIS A 29 -1.18 3.90 -12.36
N THR A 30 -1.29 2.77 -13.08
CA THR A 30 -2.27 2.58 -14.14
C THR A 30 -3.22 1.44 -13.80
N LEU A 31 -4.39 1.39 -14.42
CA LEU A 31 -5.29 0.24 -14.28
C LEU A 31 -4.69 -0.97 -15.00
N ILE A 32 -4.91 -2.17 -14.46
CA ILE A 32 -4.32 -3.43 -14.97
C ILE A 32 -4.73 -3.77 -16.41
N ASN A 33 -5.85 -3.24 -16.87
CA ASN A 33 -6.36 -3.42 -18.25
C ASN A 33 -5.84 -2.36 -19.23
N GLN A 34 -5.03 -1.43 -18.78
CA GLN A 34 -4.37 -0.44 -19.65
C GLN A 34 -3.07 -1.02 -20.21
N SER A 35 -2.66 -0.52 -21.39
CA SER A 35 -1.38 -0.90 -22.00
C SER A 35 -0.20 -0.50 -21.09
N PHE A 36 0.87 -1.28 -21.18
CA PHE A 36 2.14 -0.89 -20.56
C PHE A 36 2.61 0.46 -21.11
N PRO A 37 3.31 1.27 -20.29
CA PRO A 37 3.91 2.49 -20.78
C PRO A 37 4.81 2.23 -22.01
N GLU A 38 4.80 3.15 -22.97
CA GLU A 38 5.73 3.11 -24.11
C GLU A 38 7.18 3.24 -23.61
N ASN A 39 8.10 2.51 -24.25
CA ASN A 39 9.55 2.56 -23.97
C ASN A 39 10.05 1.83 -22.70
N ILE A 40 9.38 0.74 -22.29
CA ILE A 40 9.89 -0.10 -21.21
C ILE A 40 11.00 -1.03 -21.74
N ASP A 41 12.15 -1.00 -21.07
CA ASP A 41 13.17 -2.02 -21.24
C ASP A 41 12.84 -3.28 -20.42
N PHE A 42 12.08 -4.19 -20.99
CA PHE A 42 11.69 -5.46 -20.35
C PHE A 42 12.89 -6.34 -19.96
N LYS A 43 14.08 -6.14 -20.56
CA LYS A 43 15.27 -6.94 -20.24
C LYS A 43 15.83 -6.60 -18.86
N ASN A 44 15.72 -5.33 -18.46
CA ASN A 44 16.24 -4.82 -17.19
C ASN A 44 15.14 -4.49 -16.18
N LEU A 45 13.87 -4.69 -16.54
CA LEU A 45 12.74 -4.47 -15.65
C LEU A 45 12.76 -5.46 -14.48
N ILE A 46 12.76 -4.94 -13.27
CA ILE A 46 12.58 -5.71 -12.03
C ILE A 46 11.10 -5.70 -11.67
N TRP A 47 10.53 -6.86 -11.40
CA TRP A 47 9.09 -6.96 -11.22
C TRP A 47 8.66 -7.90 -10.09
N ALA A 48 7.47 -7.64 -9.55
CA ALA A 48 6.77 -8.51 -8.62
C ALA A 48 5.29 -8.60 -8.99
N SER A 49 4.58 -9.64 -8.57
CA SER A 49 3.15 -9.79 -8.81
C SER A 49 2.43 -10.33 -7.58
N VAL A 50 1.31 -9.71 -7.22
CA VAL A 50 0.44 -10.14 -6.11
C VAL A 50 -0.35 -11.39 -6.48
N GLY A 51 -0.68 -11.57 -7.77
CA GLY A 51 -1.47 -12.69 -8.27
C GLY A 51 -0.90 -13.31 -9.53
N ASN A 52 -1.65 -14.25 -10.12
CA ASN A 52 -1.30 -14.85 -11.40
C ASN A 52 -1.67 -13.88 -12.52
N TYR A 53 -0.68 -13.25 -13.09
CA TYR A 53 -0.83 -12.38 -14.25
C TYR A 53 -0.05 -12.96 -15.44
N PRO A 54 -0.55 -12.86 -16.71
CA PRO A 54 0.22 -13.28 -17.87
C PRO A 54 1.52 -12.47 -17.96
N THR A 55 2.64 -13.15 -17.78
CA THR A 55 3.98 -12.53 -17.69
C THR A 55 4.87 -12.89 -18.86
N ASN A 56 4.27 -13.20 -20.03
CA ASN A 56 4.99 -13.75 -21.20
C ASN A 56 6.18 -12.90 -21.64
N ASN A 57 6.14 -11.59 -21.41
CA ASN A 57 7.21 -10.67 -21.77
C ASN A 57 8.18 -10.37 -20.60
N LEU A 58 7.92 -10.89 -19.40
CA LEU A 58 8.71 -10.61 -18.22
C LEU A 58 9.72 -11.72 -17.94
N LEU A 59 10.96 -11.36 -17.66
CA LEU A 59 12.01 -12.33 -17.39
C LEU A 59 11.91 -12.82 -15.94
N LYS A 60 11.73 -14.13 -15.75
CA LYS A 60 11.66 -14.75 -14.40
C LYS A 60 12.86 -14.42 -13.52
N ARG A 61 14.06 -14.30 -14.10
CA ARG A 61 15.28 -13.94 -13.36
C ARG A 61 15.25 -12.57 -12.68
N ASN A 62 14.37 -11.67 -13.16
CA ASN A 62 14.19 -10.32 -12.61
C ASN A 62 12.95 -10.25 -11.69
N GLN A 63 12.31 -11.37 -11.39
CA GLN A 63 11.17 -11.43 -10.50
C GLN A 63 11.61 -11.38 -9.04
N ILE A 64 11.06 -10.42 -8.28
CA ILE A 64 11.14 -10.41 -6.83
C ILE A 64 10.10 -11.37 -6.27
N THR A 65 10.53 -12.25 -5.39
CA THR A 65 9.71 -13.22 -4.66
C THR A 65 9.85 -13.00 -3.15
N LEU A 66 9.05 -13.69 -2.35
CA LEU A 66 9.17 -13.60 -0.87
C LEU A 66 10.55 -14.00 -0.35
N LYS A 67 11.28 -14.86 -1.09
CA LYS A 67 12.63 -15.33 -0.71
C LYS A 67 13.69 -14.22 -0.82
N ASP A 68 13.43 -13.19 -1.62
CA ASP A 68 14.35 -12.08 -1.83
C ASP A 68 14.18 -10.99 -0.77
N ILE A 69 13.11 -11.05 0.04
CA ILE A 69 12.78 -10.02 1.02
C ILE A 69 13.44 -10.32 2.36
N HIS A 70 14.23 -9.39 2.85
CA HIS A 70 15.01 -9.52 4.08
C HIS A 70 14.18 -9.16 5.32
N LEU A 71 13.14 -9.94 5.61
CA LEU A 71 12.37 -9.94 6.85
C LEU A 71 12.53 -11.31 7.52
N LYS A 72 12.26 -11.38 8.82
CA LYS A 72 12.31 -12.63 9.58
C LYS A 72 10.95 -13.33 9.56
N ASP A 73 10.98 -14.65 9.49
CA ASP A 73 9.81 -15.54 9.66
C ASP A 73 8.60 -15.13 8.79
N ILE A 74 8.86 -14.85 7.49
CA ILE A 74 7.80 -14.48 6.55
C ILE A 74 6.85 -15.68 6.37
N PRO A 75 5.54 -15.53 6.68
CA PRO A 75 4.57 -16.59 6.39
C PRO A 75 4.51 -16.88 4.88
N LEU A 76 4.49 -18.17 4.51
CA LEU A 76 4.50 -18.62 3.11
C LEU A 76 3.35 -18.06 2.26
N ASN A 77 2.23 -17.73 2.89
CA ASN A 77 1.03 -17.18 2.24
C ASN A 77 0.91 -15.66 2.39
N LEU A 78 1.96 -14.97 2.84
CA LEU A 78 1.96 -13.50 2.88
C LEU A 78 1.99 -12.95 1.45
N GLY A 79 1.14 -11.96 1.14
CA GLY A 79 1.22 -11.25 -0.13
C GLY A 79 2.57 -10.55 -0.31
N ILE A 80 3.11 -10.58 -1.54
CA ILE A 80 4.41 -9.95 -1.85
C ILE A 80 4.37 -8.44 -1.58
N ASP A 81 3.27 -7.77 -1.87
CA ASP A 81 3.01 -6.36 -1.58
C ASP A 81 3.14 -6.05 -0.09
N ARG A 82 2.51 -6.87 0.75
CA ARG A 82 2.60 -6.74 2.22
C ARG A 82 4.03 -6.94 2.73
N ALA A 83 4.75 -7.91 2.19
CA ALA A 83 6.15 -8.14 2.56
C ALA A 83 7.04 -6.96 2.13
N LEU A 84 6.84 -6.42 0.92
CA LEU A 84 7.58 -5.26 0.41
C LEU A 84 7.35 -3.99 1.25
N VAL A 85 6.10 -3.68 1.63
CA VAL A 85 5.84 -2.50 2.48
C VAL A 85 6.41 -2.67 3.88
N CYS A 86 6.39 -3.88 4.45
CA CYS A 86 7.01 -4.15 5.74
C CYS A 86 8.54 -3.97 5.69
N PHE A 87 9.18 -4.49 4.67
CA PHE A 87 10.62 -4.33 4.44
C PHE A 87 11.00 -2.86 4.25
N ALA A 88 10.26 -2.13 3.40
CA ALA A 88 10.50 -0.70 3.18
C ALA A 88 10.32 0.12 4.45
N ALA A 89 9.27 -0.16 5.23
CA ALA A 89 9.01 0.50 6.50
C ALA A 89 10.16 0.29 7.49
N LEU A 90 10.65 -0.94 7.61
CA LEU A 90 11.79 -1.28 8.46
C LEU A 90 13.04 -0.50 8.04
N ARG A 91 13.37 -0.51 6.75
CA ARG A 91 14.53 0.22 6.18
C ARG A 91 14.44 1.73 6.40
N LYS A 92 13.27 2.34 6.22
CA LYS A 92 13.08 3.79 6.46
C LYS A 92 13.26 4.19 7.91
N ILE A 93 13.02 3.29 8.86
CA ILE A 93 13.06 3.57 10.31
C ILE A 93 14.28 2.94 10.97
N GLU A 94 15.09 2.18 10.23
CA GLU A 94 16.23 1.42 10.70
C GLU A 94 17.10 2.24 11.68
N ASN A 95 17.40 1.66 12.85
CA ASN A 95 18.19 2.24 13.94
C ASN A 95 17.63 3.51 14.63
N LYS A 96 16.43 4.01 14.26
CA LYS A 96 15.86 5.22 14.85
C LYS A 96 14.86 4.96 15.97
N SER A 97 14.38 3.74 16.15
CA SER A 97 13.37 3.44 17.17
C SER A 97 13.36 1.97 17.59
N LYS A 98 13.15 1.72 18.91
CA LYS A 98 12.87 0.38 19.45
C LYS A 98 11.38 0.02 19.40
N LYS A 99 10.57 0.75 18.63
CA LYS A 99 9.13 0.57 18.55
C LYS A 99 8.74 -0.39 17.46
N ASN A 100 7.57 -1.01 17.63
CA ASN A 100 6.94 -1.77 16.55
C ASN A 100 6.47 -0.82 15.45
N LEU A 101 6.29 -1.36 14.25
CA LEU A 101 5.72 -0.64 13.13
C LEU A 101 4.33 -1.23 12.85
N LEU A 102 3.32 -0.36 12.82
CA LEU A 102 1.99 -0.69 12.30
C LEU A 102 1.87 -0.09 10.91
N ILE A 103 1.92 -0.94 9.91
CA ILE A 103 1.86 -0.56 8.50
C ILE A 103 0.43 -0.78 8.02
N VAL A 104 -0.18 0.26 7.46
CA VAL A 104 -1.53 0.21 6.88
C VAL A 104 -1.42 0.58 5.41
N ASP A 105 -1.61 -0.41 4.56
CA ASP A 105 -1.71 -0.21 3.12
C ASP A 105 -3.18 0.01 2.74
N LEU A 106 -3.48 1.20 2.24
CA LEU A 106 -4.81 1.72 1.93
C LEU A 106 -5.04 1.66 0.41
N GLY A 107 -5.35 0.46 -0.08
CA GLY A 107 -5.63 0.18 -1.48
C GLY A 107 -7.04 -0.40 -1.71
N THR A 108 -7.18 -1.24 -2.72
CA THR A 108 -8.42 -2.01 -3.01
C THR A 108 -8.85 -2.86 -1.81
N THR A 109 -7.87 -3.43 -1.13
CA THR A 109 -7.97 -4.03 0.18
C THR A 109 -7.16 -3.19 1.16
N VAL A 110 -7.68 -2.91 2.34
CA VAL A 110 -6.87 -2.41 3.43
C VAL A 110 -6.14 -3.58 4.06
N SER A 111 -4.81 -3.49 4.15
CA SER A 111 -4.02 -4.41 4.94
C SER A 111 -3.37 -3.68 6.11
N ILE A 112 -3.65 -4.16 7.33
CA ILE A 112 -2.94 -3.73 8.53
C ILE A 112 -1.94 -4.83 8.86
N THR A 113 -0.65 -4.50 8.91
CA THR A 113 0.40 -5.46 9.26
C THR A 113 1.27 -4.87 10.35
N LYS A 114 1.49 -5.65 11.41
CA LYS A 114 2.36 -5.25 12.53
C LYS A 114 3.65 -6.04 12.47
N ILE A 115 4.76 -5.32 12.57
CA ILE A 115 6.10 -5.94 12.70
C ILE A 115 6.82 -5.32 13.91
N ASP A 116 7.73 -6.08 14.48
CA ASP A 116 8.63 -5.53 15.49
C ASP A 116 9.82 -4.78 14.84
N ASN A 117 10.65 -4.17 15.67
CA ASN A 117 11.84 -3.44 15.22
C ASN A 117 12.97 -4.33 14.68
N GLN A 118 12.81 -5.65 14.74
CA GLN A 118 13.76 -6.64 14.19
C GLN A 118 13.28 -7.23 12.86
N GLY A 119 12.08 -6.86 12.41
CA GLY A 119 11.46 -7.36 11.19
C GLY A 119 10.69 -8.67 11.35
N ASN A 120 10.36 -9.09 12.59
CA ASN A 120 9.46 -10.22 12.80
C ASN A 120 8.01 -9.76 12.55
N ILE A 121 7.26 -10.56 11.78
CA ILE A 121 5.85 -10.28 11.49
C ILE A 121 5.01 -10.75 12.68
N LEU A 122 4.34 -9.82 13.36
CA LEU A 122 3.52 -10.08 14.53
C LEU A 122 2.06 -10.43 14.18
N GLY A 123 1.66 -10.23 12.94
CA GLY A 123 0.32 -10.53 12.44
C GLY A 123 -0.29 -9.40 11.64
N GLY A 124 -1.58 -9.54 11.27
CA GLY A 124 -2.26 -8.51 10.50
C GLY A 124 -3.75 -8.74 10.33
N GLN A 125 -4.40 -7.78 9.68
CA GLN A 125 -5.83 -7.75 9.39
C GLN A 125 -6.03 -7.35 7.93
N LEU A 126 -7.05 -7.90 7.28
CA LEU A 126 -7.43 -7.59 5.90
C LEU A 126 -8.92 -7.30 5.84
N PHE A 127 -9.30 -6.23 5.16
CA PHE A 127 -10.69 -5.90 4.89
C PHE A 127 -10.82 -5.01 3.64
N PRO A 128 -12.02 -4.84 3.07
CA PRO A 128 -12.20 -4.05 1.85
C PRO A 128 -11.77 -2.60 2.03
N GLY A 129 -11.08 -2.04 1.02
CA GLY A 129 -10.66 -0.65 0.99
C GLY A 129 -11.79 0.35 0.81
N PHE A 130 -11.47 1.65 0.88
CA PHE A 130 -12.44 2.75 0.85
C PHE A 130 -13.37 2.67 -0.36
N THR A 131 -12.81 2.62 -1.55
CA THR A 131 -13.57 2.49 -2.80
C THR A 131 -14.32 1.16 -2.90
N THR A 132 -13.73 0.08 -2.40
CA THR A 132 -14.34 -1.27 -2.46
C THR A 132 -15.57 -1.36 -1.57
N GLN A 133 -15.54 -0.77 -0.37
CA GLN A 133 -16.71 -0.71 0.52
C GLN A 133 -17.84 0.11 -0.10
N LEU A 134 -17.55 1.28 -0.69
CA LEU A 134 -18.55 2.11 -1.37
C LEU A 134 -19.18 1.40 -2.57
N LYS A 135 -18.37 0.73 -3.41
CA LYS A 135 -18.86 -0.08 -4.53
C LYS A 135 -19.74 -1.24 -4.05
N SER A 136 -19.36 -1.89 -2.95
CA SER A 136 -20.18 -2.96 -2.37
C SER A 136 -21.55 -2.47 -1.91
N MET A 137 -21.65 -1.26 -1.35
CA MET A 137 -22.92 -0.65 -1.01
C MET A 137 -23.80 -0.42 -2.25
N GLU A 138 -23.25 0.15 -3.32
CA GLU A 138 -23.96 0.34 -4.59
C GLU A 138 -24.45 -0.99 -5.18
N GLN A 139 -23.59 -1.99 -5.24
CA GLN A 139 -23.89 -3.28 -5.87
C GLN A 139 -24.93 -4.11 -5.10
N ASN A 140 -25.00 -3.96 -3.77
CA ASN A 140 -25.86 -4.79 -2.93
C ASN A 140 -27.12 -4.05 -2.40
N THR A 141 -27.37 -2.82 -2.86
CA THR A 141 -28.57 -2.06 -2.49
C THR A 141 -29.20 -1.40 -3.71
N LYS A 142 -30.54 -1.15 -3.67
CA LYS A 142 -31.27 -0.57 -4.80
C LYS A 142 -31.06 0.95 -4.99
N ASN A 143 -30.77 1.65 -3.89
CA ASN A 143 -30.85 3.13 -3.86
C ASN A 143 -29.56 3.83 -3.50
N LEU A 144 -28.49 3.09 -3.18
CA LEU A 144 -27.19 3.68 -2.91
C LEU A 144 -26.40 3.78 -4.21
N ILE A 145 -25.93 5.00 -4.51
CA ILE A 145 -25.17 5.31 -5.73
C ILE A 145 -23.73 5.62 -5.35
N PHE A 146 -22.78 5.09 -6.10
CA PHE A 146 -21.35 5.35 -5.89
C PHE A 146 -21.06 6.85 -6.03
N PRO A 147 -20.34 7.48 -5.08
CA PRO A 147 -20.04 8.90 -5.12
C PRO A 147 -19.19 9.31 -6.32
N ASN A 148 -19.55 10.36 -7.03
CA ASN A 148 -18.78 10.90 -8.15
C ASN A 148 -17.40 11.46 -7.74
N LYS A 149 -17.26 11.84 -6.46
CA LYS A 149 -16.01 12.35 -5.89
C LYS A 149 -15.78 11.72 -4.52
N LEU A 150 -14.55 11.29 -4.30
CA LEU A 150 -14.13 10.75 -3.01
C LEU A 150 -13.53 11.88 -2.15
N PHE A 151 -14.07 12.05 -0.95
CA PHE A 151 -13.59 13.00 0.06
C PHE A 151 -14.06 12.55 1.44
N ILE A 152 -13.52 13.16 2.48
CA ILE A 152 -13.98 12.90 3.85
C ILE A 152 -14.90 14.04 4.28
N PRO A 153 -16.20 13.78 4.49
CA PRO A 153 -17.15 14.77 4.98
C PRO A 153 -16.74 15.31 6.35
N ALA A 154 -16.99 16.61 6.59
CA ALA A 154 -16.53 17.28 7.81
C ALA A 154 -17.34 16.87 9.06
N ASN A 155 -18.67 16.67 8.90
CA ASN A 155 -19.53 16.36 10.03
C ASN A 155 -19.38 14.90 10.47
N LYS A 156 -19.52 14.67 11.76
CA LYS A 156 -19.52 13.31 12.33
C LYS A 156 -20.75 12.50 11.90
N PHE A 157 -21.89 13.19 11.75
CA PHE A 157 -23.15 12.66 11.24
C PHE A 157 -23.59 13.52 10.07
N GLU A 158 -23.95 12.88 8.96
CA GLU A 158 -24.31 13.54 7.70
C GLU A 158 -25.77 13.28 7.35
N ILE A 159 -26.46 14.30 6.84
CA ILE A 159 -27.86 14.19 6.43
C ILE A 159 -27.98 13.57 5.03
N SER A 160 -27.08 13.94 4.13
CA SER A 160 -27.03 13.40 2.78
C SER A 160 -26.60 11.94 2.79
N THR A 161 -27.35 11.07 2.13
CA THR A 161 -27.03 9.63 2.01
C THR A 161 -25.63 9.40 1.47
N MET A 162 -25.23 10.14 0.42
CA MET A 162 -23.88 10.03 -0.16
C MET A 162 -22.79 10.40 0.83
N ASN A 163 -22.96 11.50 1.56
CA ASN A 163 -21.99 11.89 2.59
C ASN A 163 -21.99 10.91 3.76
N ALA A 164 -23.14 10.35 4.14
CA ALA A 164 -23.24 9.34 5.19
C ALA A 164 -22.49 8.06 4.79
N MET A 165 -22.58 7.60 3.53
CA MET A 165 -21.78 6.49 3.01
C MET A 165 -20.27 6.76 3.13
N LEU A 166 -19.82 7.92 2.60
CA LEU A 166 -18.40 8.33 2.68
C LEU A 166 -17.91 8.37 4.12
N ARG A 167 -18.70 8.99 5.02
CA ARG A 167 -18.34 9.11 6.43
C ARG A 167 -18.33 7.77 7.15
N GLY A 168 -19.31 6.90 6.88
CA GLY A 168 -19.39 5.57 7.47
C GLY A 168 -18.20 4.70 7.10
N VAL A 169 -17.84 4.65 5.83
CA VAL A 169 -16.66 3.91 5.34
C VAL A 169 -15.37 4.48 5.91
N TYR A 170 -15.20 5.80 5.93
CA TYR A 170 -14.06 6.44 6.58
C TYR A 170 -13.95 6.03 8.05
N ASN A 171 -15.04 6.10 8.81
CA ASN A 171 -15.05 5.75 10.23
C ASN A 171 -14.74 4.27 10.47
N SER A 172 -15.16 3.37 9.58
CA SER A 172 -14.84 1.93 9.68
C SER A 172 -13.32 1.69 9.56
N ILE A 173 -12.66 2.35 8.60
CA ILE A 173 -11.22 2.25 8.39
C ILE A 173 -10.46 2.86 9.58
N ILE A 174 -10.83 4.07 10.00
CA ILE A 174 -10.18 4.74 11.13
C ILE A 174 -10.39 3.98 12.43
N GLY A 175 -11.59 3.41 12.64
CA GLY A 175 -11.89 2.56 13.79
C GLY A 175 -10.97 1.34 13.86
N ALA A 176 -10.79 0.64 12.73
CA ALA A 176 -9.89 -0.50 12.65
C ALA A 176 -8.41 -0.10 12.93
N ILE A 177 -7.96 1.03 12.36
CA ILE A 177 -6.61 1.55 12.62
C ILE A 177 -6.43 1.88 14.10
N ASN A 178 -7.38 2.60 14.71
CA ASN A 178 -7.29 3.01 16.12
C ASN A 178 -7.29 1.82 17.08
N ILE A 179 -8.05 0.76 16.77
CA ILE A 179 -8.06 -0.48 17.57
C ILE A 179 -6.70 -1.21 17.47
N ALA A 180 -6.10 -1.23 16.29
CA ALA A 180 -4.82 -1.91 16.05
C ALA A 180 -3.60 -1.13 16.59
N PHE A 181 -3.69 0.19 16.68
CA PHE A 181 -2.56 1.09 16.96
C PHE A 181 -2.35 1.33 18.45
N ASP A 182 -1.23 0.86 18.99
CA ASP A 182 -0.76 1.21 20.33
C ASP A 182 0.10 2.49 20.27
N ARG A 183 -0.48 3.62 20.71
CA ARG A 183 0.17 4.93 20.70
C ARG A 183 1.50 4.98 21.47
N THR A 184 1.70 4.07 22.40
CA THR A 184 2.91 4.01 23.25
C THR A 184 4.00 3.18 22.64
N LYS A 185 3.65 2.10 21.91
CA LYS A 185 4.58 1.08 21.42
C LYS A 185 4.83 1.12 19.92
N ASP A 186 3.92 1.75 19.15
CA ASP A 186 3.95 1.67 17.69
C ASP A 186 4.33 3.00 17.04
N ILE A 187 4.85 2.91 15.81
CA ILE A 187 4.89 3.96 14.81
C ILE A 187 3.85 3.58 13.74
N LEU A 188 2.95 4.50 13.41
CA LEU A 188 1.95 4.28 12.38
C LEU A 188 2.50 4.73 11.02
N ILE A 189 2.41 3.84 10.03
CA ILE A 189 2.81 4.12 8.65
C ILE A 189 1.62 3.84 7.75
N LEU A 190 1.20 4.85 6.98
CA LEU A 190 0.14 4.72 5.99
C LEU A 190 0.75 4.76 4.59
N CYS A 191 0.36 3.81 3.75
CA CYS A 191 0.74 3.74 2.34
C CYS A 191 -0.46 3.36 1.47
N GLY A 192 -0.23 3.25 0.16
CA GLY A 192 -1.28 2.97 -0.82
C GLY A 192 -2.03 4.22 -1.30
N GLY A 193 -2.89 4.03 -2.29
CA GLY A 193 -3.53 5.13 -3.03
C GLY A 193 -4.44 6.04 -2.19
N ASP A 194 -5.06 5.51 -1.14
CA ASP A 194 -5.95 6.28 -0.26
C ASP A 194 -5.22 6.83 0.99
N ALA A 195 -3.89 6.65 1.10
CA ALA A 195 -3.11 7.04 2.28
C ALA A 195 -3.19 8.54 2.59
N ILE A 196 -3.13 9.39 1.57
CA ILE A 196 -3.23 10.85 1.73
C ILE A 196 -4.64 11.25 2.15
N LEU A 197 -5.67 10.67 1.51
CA LEU A 197 -7.07 10.97 1.80
C LEU A 197 -7.42 10.61 3.26
N ILE A 198 -7.10 9.39 3.67
CA ILE A 198 -7.42 8.87 5.01
C ILE A 198 -6.50 9.48 6.07
N GLY A 199 -5.21 9.61 5.78
CA GLY A 199 -4.20 10.02 6.75
C GLY A 199 -4.20 11.51 7.09
N SER A 200 -4.78 12.37 6.23
CA SER A 200 -4.79 13.82 6.44
C SER A 200 -5.43 14.24 7.77
N SER A 201 -6.47 13.54 8.20
CA SER A 201 -7.15 13.78 9.48
C SER A 201 -6.34 13.27 10.68
N LEU A 202 -5.61 12.18 10.54
CA LEU A 202 -4.82 11.56 11.60
C LEU A 202 -3.54 12.35 11.94
N LYS A 203 -3.02 13.17 11.03
CA LYS A 203 -1.80 13.97 11.25
C LYS A 203 -1.89 14.89 12.47
N LYS A 204 -3.09 15.37 12.79
CA LYS A 204 -3.30 16.25 13.96
C LYS A 204 -3.30 15.50 15.29
N GLU A 205 -3.63 14.21 15.26
CA GLU A 205 -3.85 13.40 16.45
C GLU A 205 -2.69 12.47 16.78
N ILE A 206 -1.92 12.06 15.76
CA ILE A 206 -0.87 11.05 15.89
C ILE A 206 0.49 11.66 15.58
N LYS A 207 1.29 11.89 16.63
CA LYS A 207 2.65 12.46 16.50
C LYS A 207 3.63 11.59 15.73
N ARG A 208 3.43 10.26 15.74
CA ARG A 208 4.30 9.27 15.09
C ARG A 208 3.58 8.64 13.89
N LEU A 209 3.14 9.48 12.99
CA LEU A 209 2.52 9.11 11.72
C LEU A 209 3.46 9.44 10.57
N ILE A 210 3.70 8.44 9.74
CA ILE A 210 4.39 8.57 8.45
C ILE A 210 3.36 8.26 7.36
N ILE A 211 3.28 9.09 6.34
CA ILE A 211 2.44 8.86 5.17
C ILE A 211 3.38 8.77 3.96
N GLU A 212 3.42 7.59 3.35
CA GLU A 212 4.27 7.29 2.20
C GLU A 212 3.46 6.45 1.20
N PRO A 213 2.74 7.08 0.26
CA PRO A 213 1.86 6.36 -0.67
C PRO A 213 2.56 5.26 -1.45
N ASP A 214 3.79 5.49 -1.87
CA ASP A 214 4.56 4.61 -2.74
C ASP A 214 5.50 3.66 -1.98
N LEU A 215 5.23 3.39 -0.72
CA LEU A 215 6.10 2.58 0.14
C LEU A 215 6.40 1.20 -0.44
N VAL A 216 5.46 0.59 -1.14
CA VAL A 216 5.66 -0.71 -1.80
C VAL A 216 6.74 -0.64 -2.88
N MET A 217 6.79 0.45 -3.66
CA MET A 217 7.79 0.66 -4.69
C MET A 217 9.17 0.91 -4.08
N TYR A 218 9.23 1.65 -2.97
CA TYR A 218 10.47 1.77 -2.19
C TYR A 218 10.97 0.41 -1.70
N GLY A 219 10.07 -0.52 -1.35
CA GLY A 219 10.45 -1.89 -0.99
C GLY A 219 11.21 -2.60 -2.11
N MET A 220 10.76 -2.49 -3.35
CA MET A 220 11.44 -3.05 -4.52
C MET A 220 12.78 -2.36 -4.80
N ILE A 221 12.82 -1.03 -4.68
CA ILE A 221 14.03 -0.24 -4.89
C ILE A 221 15.10 -0.62 -3.86
N PHE A 222 14.77 -0.64 -2.57
CA PHE A 222 15.70 -0.94 -1.47
C PHE A 222 16.27 -2.37 -1.52
N LEU A 223 15.56 -3.33 -2.11
CA LEU A 223 16.10 -4.68 -2.33
C LEU A 223 17.24 -4.69 -3.35
N ASN A 224 17.26 -3.72 -4.28
CA ASN A 224 18.23 -3.67 -5.36
C ASN A 224 19.34 -2.62 -5.13
N GLU A 225 19.17 -1.73 -4.18
CA GLU A 225 20.22 -0.80 -3.73
C GLU A 225 21.16 -1.55 -2.76
N LYS A 226 22.42 -1.70 -3.19
CA LYS A 226 23.51 -2.28 -2.39
C LYS A 226 24.07 -1.27 -1.38
#